data_e22771aa8b2d5d5b40ba8ff74ff0fb43
#
_entry.id   e22771aa8b2d5d5b40ba8ff74ff0fb43
#
_cell.length_a   1.000
_cell.length_b   1.000
_cell.length_c   1.000
_cell.angle_alpha   90.00
_cell.angle_beta   90.00
_cell.angle_gamma   90.00
#
_symmetry.space_group_name_H-M   'P 1'
#
loop_
_entity.id
_entity.type
_entity.pdbx_description
1 polymer ?
#
loop_
_entity_poly.entity_id
_entity_poly.type
_entity_poly.pdbx_seq_one_letter_code
_entity_poly.pdbx_strand_id
1 'polypeptide(L)'
;MLPSMGFAEGADTSYFCDENGVRYDIPQEMIVVEDETTSWNGEGSEAWYVVNEDAEIGERVEVSGAVNLVLCDGVTLTAEKGIHVTGENSLTIYGQEVGGGKLEVKADEKQAAIGGNTNEPGGIMTINGGVIDAVGGKKAAGIGGGQESKGLSGHITINNGNVYAKGGFQAAGIGGGMYAAGTGEGERIAINGGVVEAIGGSYAAGIGGGMSGVGGCIEINGESVTATGSSGGAGIGSGYGSTSDGNRIIISGGKIYANGSTSGDKGSAGIGGGHLGAGGSITISGAEVHATGGEGAPAGDGIGNGSGYEGADADVVITEKTGSR
;
A
#
# COMPACT_ATOMS: atom_id res chain seq x y z
N MET A 1 8.38 -51.33 10.33
CA MET A 1 8.12 -50.47 9.18
C MET A 1 7.63 -49.14 9.74
N LEU A 2 8.50 -48.16 9.79
CA LEU A 2 8.13 -46.79 10.12
C LEU A 2 7.49 -46.18 8.86
N PRO A 3 6.39 -45.42 8.96
CA PRO A 3 5.85 -44.72 7.81
C PRO A 3 6.88 -43.70 7.34
N SER A 4 7.22 -43.75 6.07
CA SER A 4 7.96 -42.71 5.40
C SER A 4 7.20 -41.40 5.59
N MET A 5 7.76 -40.43 6.29
CA MET A 5 7.35 -39.05 6.20
C MET A 5 7.57 -38.66 4.73
N GLY A 6 6.48 -38.49 3.99
CA GLY A 6 6.52 -37.90 2.68
C GLY A 6 7.01 -36.46 2.90
N PHE A 7 8.18 -36.16 2.38
CA PHE A 7 8.56 -34.79 2.15
C PHE A 7 7.48 -34.20 1.25
N ALA A 8 6.92 -33.04 1.65
CA ALA A 8 6.12 -32.26 0.72
C ALA A 8 7.00 -32.03 -0.52
N GLU A 9 6.52 -32.43 -1.70
CA GLU A 9 7.18 -32.02 -2.93
C GLU A 9 7.26 -30.50 -2.86
N GLY A 10 8.48 -29.93 -3.00
CA GLY A 10 8.69 -28.51 -2.97
C GLY A 10 7.78 -27.79 -3.97
N ALA A 11 7.39 -26.57 -3.68
CA ALA A 11 6.54 -25.80 -4.56
C ALA A 11 7.16 -25.68 -5.97
N ASP A 12 6.33 -25.64 -7.00
CA ASP A 12 6.78 -25.47 -8.38
C ASP A 12 7.44 -24.12 -8.56
N THR A 13 8.74 -24.09 -8.73
CA THR A 13 9.55 -22.87 -8.89
C THR A 13 9.77 -22.49 -10.36
N SER A 14 9.09 -23.14 -11.28
CA SER A 14 9.35 -22.95 -12.72
C SER A 14 8.67 -21.72 -13.31
N TYR A 15 7.67 -21.14 -12.65
CA TYR A 15 6.86 -20.06 -13.21
C TYR A 15 6.35 -19.05 -12.18
N PHE A 16 5.94 -17.90 -12.69
CA PHE A 16 5.12 -16.90 -12.01
C PHE A 16 3.93 -16.50 -12.90
N CYS A 17 2.95 -15.83 -12.34
CA CYS A 17 1.86 -15.22 -13.10
C CYS A 17 1.98 -13.71 -13.09
N ASP A 18 1.69 -13.07 -14.22
CA ASP A 18 1.53 -11.62 -14.29
C ASP A 18 0.18 -11.17 -13.65
N GLU A 19 -0.09 -9.90 -13.68
CA GLU A 19 -1.31 -9.31 -13.14
C GLU A 19 -2.62 -9.78 -13.81
N ASN A 20 -2.53 -10.36 -14.99
CA ASN A 20 -3.66 -10.92 -15.74
C ASN A 20 -3.79 -12.43 -15.54
N GLY A 21 -2.94 -13.02 -14.70
CA GLY A 21 -2.86 -14.46 -14.46
C GLY A 21 -2.20 -15.25 -15.61
N VAL A 22 -1.50 -14.56 -16.52
CA VAL A 22 -0.73 -15.20 -17.59
C VAL A 22 0.56 -15.76 -17.01
N ARG A 23 0.78 -17.06 -17.28
CA ARG A 23 1.96 -17.77 -16.77
C ARG A 23 3.20 -17.49 -17.61
N TYR A 24 4.32 -17.22 -16.91
CA TYR A 24 5.65 -17.01 -17.48
C TYR A 24 6.66 -17.88 -16.76
N ASP A 25 7.64 -18.38 -17.50
CA ASP A 25 8.74 -19.13 -16.91
C ASP A 25 9.67 -18.17 -16.14
N ILE A 26 10.10 -18.57 -14.93
CA ILE A 26 11.12 -17.83 -14.18
C ILE A 26 12.48 -18.00 -14.88
N PRO A 27 13.30 -16.95 -15.00
CA PRO A 27 14.66 -17.07 -15.52
C PRO A 27 15.48 -18.13 -14.77
N GLN A 28 16.39 -18.81 -15.48
CA GLN A 28 17.15 -19.93 -14.92
C GLN A 28 18.07 -19.58 -13.73
N GLU A 29 18.42 -18.32 -13.57
CA GLU A 29 19.26 -17.83 -12.47
C GLU A 29 18.41 -17.22 -11.38
N MET A 30 17.62 -18.03 -10.68
CA MET A 30 16.85 -17.59 -9.50
C MET A 30 17.60 -17.91 -8.21
N ILE A 31 17.35 -17.09 -7.20
CA ILE A 31 17.91 -17.25 -5.86
C ILE A 31 16.76 -17.72 -4.94
N VAL A 32 16.93 -18.86 -4.29
CA VAL A 32 15.98 -19.32 -3.29
C VAL A 32 16.12 -18.45 -2.04
N VAL A 33 14.98 -17.99 -1.52
CA VAL A 33 14.94 -17.24 -0.27
C VAL A 33 14.98 -18.22 0.89
N GLU A 34 15.97 -18.04 1.77
CA GLU A 34 16.17 -18.78 3.01
C GLU A 34 16.14 -17.79 4.20
N ASP A 35 16.11 -18.29 5.43
CA ASP A 35 16.00 -17.46 6.65
C ASP A 35 17.11 -16.41 6.79
N GLU A 36 18.30 -16.68 6.25
CA GLU A 36 19.43 -15.74 6.25
C GLU A 36 19.52 -14.84 5.02
N THR A 37 18.56 -14.91 4.09
CA THR A 37 18.59 -14.16 2.84
C THR A 37 18.15 -12.70 3.05
N THR A 38 18.96 -11.91 3.74
CA THR A 38 18.67 -10.53 4.17
C THR A 38 19.04 -9.46 3.16
N SER A 39 19.76 -9.80 2.08
CA SER A 39 20.17 -8.86 1.03
C SER A 39 19.72 -9.36 -0.32
N TRP A 40 18.82 -8.61 -0.94
CA TRP A 40 18.30 -8.88 -2.27
C TRP A 40 18.91 -7.88 -3.26
N ASN A 41 19.82 -8.36 -4.09
CA ASN A 41 20.64 -7.52 -4.94
C ASN A 41 20.36 -7.76 -6.42
N GLY A 42 19.80 -6.73 -7.08
CA GLY A 42 19.58 -6.61 -8.51
C GLY A 42 20.40 -5.49 -9.16
N GLU A 43 21.52 -5.08 -8.54
CA GLU A 43 22.38 -4.06 -9.12
C GLU A 43 23.09 -4.55 -10.40
N GLY A 44 22.96 -3.77 -11.46
CA GLY A 44 23.56 -4.08 -12.76
C GLY A 44 22.79 -5.06 -13.63
N SER A 45 21.88 -5.85 -13.06
CA SER A 45 20.91 -6.70 -13.78
C SER A 45 19.73 -7.00 -12.87
N GLU A 46 18.58 -7.27 -13.47
CA GLU A 46 17.38 -7.72 -12.74
C GLU A 46 17.65 -9.06 -12.03
N ALA A 47 17.34 -9.15 -10.74
CA ALA A 47 17.50 -10.36 -9.95
C ALA A 47 16.15 -11.00 -9.61
N TRP A 48 16.09 -12.33 -9.63
CA TRP A 48 14.91 -13.12 -9.33
C TRP A 48 15.12 -13.91 -8.05
N TYR A 49 14.23 -13.70 -7.11
CA TYR A 49 14.15 -14.41 -5.85
C TYR A 49 12.87 -15.25 -5.81
N VAL A 50 12.94 -16.44 -5.26
CA VAL A 50 11.80 -17.35 -5.17
C VAL A 50 11.65 -17.90 -3.76
N VAL A 51 10.43 -17.87 -3.26
CA VAL A 51 10.02 -18.49 -1.99
C VAL A 51 9.29 -19.76 -2.33
N ASN A 52 9.95 -20.90 -2.16
CA ASN A 52 9.43 -22.23 -2.49
C ASN A 52 9.21 -23.13 -1.27
N GLU A 53 9.62 -22.66 -0.11
CA GLU A 53 9.39 -23.24 1.22
C GLU A 53 9.10 -22.10 2.19
N ASP A 54 8.47 -22.42 3.34
CA ASP A 54 8.26 -21.43 4.38
C ASP A 54 9.61 -20.93 4.89
N ALA A 55 9.78 -19.61 4.96
CA ALA A 55 11.01 -18.97 5.42
C ALA A 55 10.70 -17.83 6.39
N GLU A 56 11.57 -17.61 7.38
CA GLU A 56 11.44 -16.57 8.40
C GLU A 56 12.73 -15.74 8.49
N ILE A 57 12.70 -14.52 7.96
CA ILE A 57 13.85 -13.61 8.00
C ILE A 57 13.71 -12.70 9.22
N GLY A 58 14.54 -12.95 10.24
CA GLY A 58 14.54 -12.23 11.52
C GLY A 58 15.21 -10.86 11.47
N GLU A 59 15.87 -10.48 10.37
CA GLU A 59 16.50 -9.18 10.16
C GLU A 59 15.81 -8.43 9.02
N ARG A 60 16.04 -7.10 8.95
CA ARG A 60 15.50 -6.29 7.85
C ARG A 60 16.12 -6.68 6.52
N VAL A 61 15.28 -6.94 5.53
CA VAL A 61 15.74 -7.23 4.17
C VAL A 61 16.13 -5.94 3.47
N GLU A 62 17.29 -5.90 2.85
CA GLU A 62 17.79 -4.77 2.06
C GLU A 62 17.67 -5.07 0.57
N VAL A 63 16.92 -4.22 -0.16
CA VAL A 63 16.74 -4.32 -1.61
C VAL A 63 17.62 -3.30 -2.31
N SER A 64 18.47 -3.77 -3.23
CA SER A 64 19.32 -2.93 -4.08
C SER A 64 19.07 -3.24 -5.54
N GLY A 65 18.90 -2.20 -6.38
CA GLY A 65 18.62 -2.36 -7.81
C GLY A 65 17.22 -2.90 -8.08
N ALA A 66 17.06 -3.72 -9.13
CA ALA A 66 15.79 -4.25 -9.59
C ALA A 66 15.62 -5.71 -9.13
N VAL A 67 14.68 -5.94 -8.22
CA VAL A 67 14.41 -7.25 -7.61
C VAL A 67 12.99 -7.71 -7.92
N ASN A 68 12.87 -8.97 -8.37
CA ASN A 68 11.63 -9.69 -8.53
C ASN A 68 11.53 -10.80 -7.48
N LEU A 69 10.43 -10.83 -6.74
CA LEU A 69 10.13 -11.85 -5.74
C LEU A 69 8.94 -12.67 -6.19
N VAL A 70 9.11 -13.97 -6.32
CA VAL A 70 8.04 -14.91 -6.63
C VAL A 70 7.63 -15.65 -5.36
N LEU A 71 6.36 -15.55 -5.01
CA LEU A 71 5.75 -16.30 -3.91
C LEU A 71 5.06 -17.53 -4.50
N CYS A 72 5.64 -18.72 -4.29
CA CYS A 72 5.04 -19.96 -4.74
C CYS A 72 3.76 -20.27 -3.96
N ASP A 73 2.82 -20.97 -4.58
CA ASP A 73 1.56 -21.32 -3.93
C ASP A 73 1.75 -22.20 -2.70
N GLY A 74 1.05 -21.85 -1.64
CA GLY A 74 1.01 -22.60 -0.39
C GLY A 74 2.18 -22.36 0.57
N VAL A 75 3.10 -21.43 0.26
CA VAL A 75 4.22 -21.10 1.14
C VAL A 75 4.11 -19.69 1.72
N THR A 76 4.77 -19.45 2.83
CA THR A 76 4.80 -18.17 3.52
C THR A 76 6.23 -17.69 3.74
N LEU A 77 6.51 -16.46 3.30
CA LEU A 77 7.69 -15.71 3.72
C LEU A 77 7.29 -14.75 4.85
N THR A 78 7.95 -14.87 5.98
CA THR A 78 7.83 -13.93 7.11
C THR A 78 9.07 -13.05 7.19
N ALA A 79 8.92 -11.73 7.07
CA ALA A 79 9.99 -10.75 7.26
C ALA A 79 9.70 -9.92 8.53
N GLU A 80 10.32 -10.31 9.66
CA GLU A 80 9.98 -9.79 10.99
C GLU A 80 10.37 -8.33 11.23
N LYS A 81 11.36 -7.80 10.48
CA LYS A 81 11.82 -6.41 10.60
C LYS A 81 11.59 -5.59 9.32
N GLY A 82 10.81 -6.13 8.39
CA GLY A 82 10.40 -5.44 7.17
C GLY A 82 11.39 -5.60 6.01
N ILE A 83 10.98 -5.02 4.89
CA ILE A 83 11.73 -5.01 3.63
C ILE A 83 12.02 -3.56 3.25
N HIS A 84 13.31 -3.21 3.19
CA HIS A 84 13.76 -1.87 2.84
C HIS A 84 13.84 -1.70 1.33
N VAL A 85 13.04 -0.79 0.81
CA VAL A 85 13.03 -0.39 -0.61
C VAL A 85 12.97 1.13 -0.65
N THR A 86 13.99 1.79 -1.15
CA THR A 86 14.05 3.27 -1.21
C THR A 86 14.77 3.78 -2.46
N GLY A 87 14.51 5.03 -2.82
CA GLY A 87 15.11 5.67 -3.99
C GLY A 87 14.73 4.99 -5.30
N GLU A 88 15.70 4.71 -6.14
CA GLU A 88 15.52 4.04 -7.43
C GLU A 88 15.47 2.50 -7.32
N ASN A 89 15.61 1.95 -6.11
CA ASN A 89 15.49 0.51 -5.91
C ASN A 89 14.05 0.06 -6.14
N SER A 90 13.89 -1.11 -6.75
CA SER A 90 12.57 -1.64 -7.07
C SER A 90 12.37 -3.06 -6.54
N LEU A 91 11.17 -3.30 -6.04
CA LEU A 91 10.68 -4.62 -5.66
C LEU A 91 9.39 -4.92 -6.40
N THR A 92 9.39 -5.96 -7.22
CA THR A 92 8.19 -6.48 -7.87
C THR A 92 7.83 -7.83 -7.28
N ILE A 93 6.62 -7.98 -6.78
CA ILE A 93 6.13 -9.20 -6.14
C ILE A 93 5.13 -9.88 -7.07
N TYR A 94 5.36 -11.17 -7.31
CA TYR A 94 4.51 -12.03 -8.14
C TYR A 94 3.94 -13.17 -7.31
N GLY A 95 2.75 -13.63 -7.66
CA GLY A 95 2.18 -14.89 -7.20
C GLY A 95 2.22 -15.94 -8.29
N GLN A 96 1.66 -17.11 -7.98
CA GLN A 96 1.38 -18.17 -8.94
C GLN A 96 -0.13 -18.28 -9.21
N GLU A 97 -0.56 -19.29 -9.98
CA GLU A 97 -1.91 -19.40 -10.53
C GLU A 97 -3.01 -19.48 -9.45
N VAL A 98 -2.75 -20.16 -8.35
CA VAL A 98 -3.70 -20.25 -7.22
C VAL A 98 -3.68 -18.99 -6.37
N GLY A 99 -2.57 -18.21 -6.41
CA GLY A 99 -2.40 -16.97 -5.65
C GLY A 99 -2.26 -17.19 -4.14
N GLY A 100 -1.90 -18.39 -3.72
CA GLY A 100 -1.81 -18.79 -2.31
C GLY A 100 -0.46 -18.53 -1.64
N GLY A 101 0.55 -18.05 -2.38
CA GLY A 101 1.83 -17.65 -1.82
C GLY A 101 1.68 -16.38 -0.97
N LYS A 102 2.26 -16.38 0.24
CA LYS A 102 2.05 -15.33 1.23
C LYS A 102 3.35 -14.62 1.63
N LEU A 103 3.25 -13.31 1.80
CA LEU A 103 4.29 -12.47 2.39
C LEU A 103 3.74 -11.77 3.63
N GLU A 104 4.23 -12.14 4.80
CA GLU A 104 3.95 -11.47 6.08
C GLU A 104 5.10 -10.55 6.45
N VAL A 105 4.83 -9.26 6.56
CA VAL A 105 5.87 -8.27 6.84
C VAL A 105 5.48 -7.40 8.02
N LYS A 106 6.33 -7.37 9.02
CA LYS A 106 6.22 -6.44 10.14
C LYS A 106 7.49 -5.61 10.21
N ALA A 107 7.36 -4.35 10.57
CA ALA A 107 8.52 -3.48 10.69
C ALA A 107 8.75 -3.06 12.13
N ASP A 108 10.01 -2.78 12.43
CA ASP A 108 10.43 -2.10 13.66
C ASP A 108 9.97 -0.64 13.68
N GLU A 109 10.13 0.03 14.82
CA GLU A 109 9.76 1.44 15.00
C GLU A 109 10.34 2.33 13.89
N LYS A 110 9.50 3.19 13.33
CA LYS A 110 9.84 4.24 12.36
C LYS A 110 10.15 3.78 10.94
N GLN A 111 10.00 2.49 10.66
CA GLN A 111 10.26 1.89 9.35
C GLN A 111 8.96 1.39 8.72
N ALA A 112 8.80 1.56 7.40
CA ALA A 112 7.70 0.93 6.69
C ALA A 112 7.87 -0.60 6.69
N ALA A 113 6.76 -1.35 6.65
CA ALA A 113 6.89 -2.79 6.51
C ALA A 113 7.52 -3.12 5.16
N ILE A 114 7.01 -2.54 4.08
CA ILE A 114 7.67 -2.58 2.76
C ILE A 114 7.90 -1.14 2.34
N GLY A 115 9.18 -0.72 2.25
CA GLY A 115 9.53 0.64 1.85
C GLY A 115 10.62 1.31 2.67
N GLY A 116 10.46 2.63 2.91
CA GLY A 116 11.50 3.48 3.47
C GLY A 116 11.79 3.26 4.96
N ASN A 117 13.00 3.58 5.35
CA ASN A 117 13.41 3.79 6.74
C ASN A 117 13.06 5.21 7.22
N THR A 118 13.46 5.58 8.44
CA THR A 118 13.29 6.96 8.97
C THR A 118 13.92 7.98 8.03
N ASN A 119 13.17 9.02 7.69
CA ASN A 119 13.53 10.10 6.75
C ASN A 119 13.65 9.66 5.29
N GLU A 120 13.17 8.47 4.95
CA GLU A 120 13.23 7.94 3.58
C GLU A 120 11.83 7.70 3.02
N PRO A 121 11.56 8.10 1.77
CA PRO A 121 10.39 7.64 1.04
C PRO A 121 10.52 6.13 0.75
N GLY A 122 9.44 5.51 0.33
CA GLY A 122 9.53 4.21 -0.34
C GLY A 122 10.26 4.33 -1.68
N GLY A 123 10.73 3.20 -2.19
CA GLY A 123 11.23 3.10 -3.56
C GLY A 123 10.11 2.78 -4.55
N ILE A 124 10.43 1.96 -5.55
CA ILE A 124 9.48 1.50 -6.56
C ILE A 124 8.95 0.12 -6.14
N MET A 125 7.68 0.04 -5.80
CA MET A 125 7.05 -1.19 -5.31
C MET A 125 5.90 -1.58 -6.23
N THR A 126 5.95 -2.80 -6.77
CA THR A 126 4.91 -3.34 -7.65
C THR A 126 4.42 -4.68 -7.11
N ILE A 127 3.11 -4.84 -6.99
CA ILE A 127 2.47 -6.10 -6.56
C ILE A 127 1.60 -6.60 -7.71
N ASN A 128 2.00 -7.73 -8.29
CA ASN A 128 1.30 -8.39 -9.39
C ASN A 128 0.53 -9.63 -8.94
N GLY A 129 0.68 -10.05 -7.67
CA GLY A 129 -0.03 -11.21 -7.14
C GLY A 129 0.40 -11.58 -5.73
N GLY A 130 -0.15 -12.71 -5.24
CA GLY A 130 0.11 -13.21 -3.91
C GLY A 130 -0.76 -12.59 -2.81
N VAL A 131 -0.55 -13.04 -1.57
CA VAL A 131 -1.21 -12.53 -0.37
C VAL A 131 -0.19 -11.73 0.43
N ILE A 132 -0.40 -10.44 0.58
CA ILE A 132 0.53 -9.52 1.24
C ILE A 132 -0.11 -9.02 2.55
N ASP A 133 0.55 -9.25 3.67
CA ASP A 133 0.18 -8.72 4.99
C ASP A 133 1.31 -7.82 5.50
N ALA A 134 1.12 -6.50 5.42
CA ALA A 134 2.15 -5.52 5.70
C ALA A 134 1.75 -4.61 6.87
N VAL A 135 2.45 -4.74 8.01
CA VAL A 135 2.21 -3.94 9.22
C VAL A 135 3.40 -3.04 9.50
N GLY A 136 3.23 -1.75 9.27
CA GLY A 136 4.27 -0.75 9.50
C GLY A 136 4.63 -0.58 10.97
N GLY A 137 5.87 -0.23 11.21
CA GLY A 137 6.36 0.15 12.53
C GLY A 137 5.71 1.45 13.01
N LYS A 138 5.88 1.78 14.29
CA LYS A 138 5.32 3.00 14.86
C LYS A 138 5.78 4.23 14.08
N LYS A 139 4.83 4.99 13.54
CA LYS A 139 5.00 6.19 12.73
C LYS A 139 5.43 5.97 11.27
N ALA A 140 5.36 4.76 10.77
CA ALA A 140 5.69 4.45 9.39
C ALA A 140 4.58 3.67 8.70
N ALA A 141 4.50 3.74 7.38
CA ALA A 141 3.45 3.12 6.58
C ALA A 141 3.50 1.59 6.62
N GLY A 142 2.39 0.94 6.33
CA GLY A 142 2.40 -0.48 6.00
C GLY A 142 3.20 -0.70 4.72
N ILE A 143 2.80 -0.04 3.64
CA ILE A 143 3.55 -0.02 2.38
C ILE A 143 3.83 1.44 2.03
N GLY A 144 5.12 1.83 1.90
CA GLY A 144 5.48 3.18 1.50
C GLY A 144 6.58 3.85 2.31
N GLY A 145 6.32 5.04 2.84
CA GLY A 145 7.32 5.87 3.52
C GLY A 145 7.55 5.51 4.99
N GLY A 146 8.79 5.69 5.43
CA GLY A 146 9.14 5.68 6.85
C GLY A 146 8.70 6.96 7.58
N GLN A 147 9.01 7.07 8.88
CA GLN A 147 8.74 8.30 9.64
C GLN A 147 9.50 9.49 9.04
N GLU A 148 8.83 10.66 8.91
CA GLU A 148 9.43 11.90 8.40
C GLU A 148 10.01 11.77 6.98
N SER A 149 9.50 10.84 6.18
CA SER A 149 9.88 10.71 4.78
C SER A 149 9.59 12.00 4.02
N LYS A 150 10.54 12.50 3.27
CA LYS A 150 10.39 13.74 2.49
C LYS A 150 9.50 13.58 1.26
N GLY A 151 9.18 12.35 0.91
CA GLY A 151 8.17 11.98 -0.08
C GLY A 151 7.03 11.24 0.59
N LEU A 152 5.92 11.06 -0.10
CA LEU A 152 4.73 10.45 0.48
C LEU A 152 4.89 8.94 0.65
N SER A 153 5.15 8.26 -0.42
CA SER A 153 5.06 6.80 -0.47
C SER A 153 6.16 6.13 -1.27
N GLY A 154 6.83 6.87 -2.15
CA GLY A 154 7.48 6.30 -3.31
C GLY A 154 6.48 5.95 -4.41
N HIS A 155 6.87 5.11 -5.34
CA HIS A 155 5.98 4.62 -6.39
C HIS A 155 5.38 3.27 -5.97
N ILE A 156 4.09 3.25 -5.69
CA ILE A 156 3.37 2.02 -5.34
C ILE A 156 2.39 1.67 -6.44
N THR A 157 2.52 0.48 -7.00
CA THR A 157 1.59 -0.05 -7.99
C THR A 157 1.07 -1.41 -7.53
N ILE A 158 -0.25 -1.55 -7.42
CA ILE A 158 -0.90 -2.82 -7.13
C ILE A 158 -1.73 -3.19 -8.34
N ASN A 159 -1.31 -4.22 -9.06
CA ASN A 159 -1.98 -4.69 -10.26
C ASN A 159 -2.89 -5.88 -9.97
N ASN A 160 -2.57 -6.68 -8.97
CA ASN A 160 -3.35 -7.84 -8.54
C ASN A 160 -2.92 -8.31 -7.14
N GLY A 161 -3.58 -9.35 -6.60
CA GLY A 161 -3.28 -9.95 -5.30
C GLY A 161 -4.25 -9.53 -4.20
N ASN A 162 -4.07 -10.13 -3.02
CA ASN A 162 -4.81 -9.78 -1.81
C ASN A 162 -3.86 -9.00 -0.89
N VAL A 163 -4.05 -7.69 -0.77
CA VAL A 163 -3.15 -6.82 -0.03
C VAL A 163 -3.85 -6.27 1.22
N TYR A 164 -3.34 -6.65 2.38
CA TYR A 164 -3.65 -6.02 3.65
C TYR A 164 -2.47 -5.15 4.08
N ALA A 165 -2.71 -3.85 4.27
CA ALA A 165 -1.69 -2.91 4.68
C ALA A 165 -2.18 -2.06 5.86
N LYS A 166 -1.44 -2.10 6.97
CA LYS A 166 -1.75 -1.33 8.17
C LYS A 166 -0.59 -0.42 8.54
N GLY A 167 -0.89 0.87 8.65
CA GLY A 167 0.06 1.86 9.14
C GLY A 167 0.26 1.75 10.66
N GLY A 168 1.45 2.08 11.11
CA GLY A 168 1.71 2.29 12.53
C GLY A 168 1.05 3.58 13.02
N PHE A 169 1.23 3.91 14.30
CA PHE A 169 0.68 5.12 14.89
C PHE A 169 1.08 6.37 14.07
N GLN A 170 0.11 7.14 13.60
CA GLN A 170 0.26 8.35 12.77
C GLN A 170 0.75 8.12 11.33
N ALA A 171 0.66 6.93 10.79
CA ALA A 171 1.09 6.63 9.44
C ALA A 171 -0.01 5.95 8.62
N ALA A 172 0.02 6.11 7.30
CA ALA A 172 -0.95 5.53 6.39
C ALA A 172 -0.81 4.00 6.30
N GLY A 173 -1.89 3.30 5.94
CA GLY A 173 -1.82 1.90 5.57
C GLY A 173 -0.95 1.73 4.33
N ILE A 174 -1.33 2.42 3.25
CA ILE A 174 -0.55 2.53 2.01
C ILE A 174 -0.25 4.01 1.79
N GLY A 175 1.03 4.41 1.78
CA GLY A 175 1.40 5.78 1.53
C GLY A 175 2.47 6.36 2.45
N GLY A 176 2.18 7.52 3.06
CA GLY A 176 3.15 8.27 3.84
C GLY A 176 3.26 7.83 5.30
N GLY A 177 4.48 7.91 5.85
CA GLY A 177 4.69 7.88 7.30
C GLY A 177 4.26 9.20 7.97
N MET A 178 4.45 9.30 9.30
CA MET A 178 4.15 10.51 10.04
C MET A 178 5.03 11.69 9.57
N TYR A 179 4.42 12.87 9.41
CA TYR A 179 5.07 14.08 8.89
C TYR A 179 5.73 13.89 7.52
N ALA A 180 5.16 13.05 6.68
CA ALA A 180 5.55 12.97 5.30
C ALA A 180 5.23 14.30 4.62
N ALA A 181 6.19 15.24 4.67
CA ALA A 181 6.09 16.53 4.00
C ALA A 181 6.58 16.34 2.56
N GLY A 182 5.65 16.24 1.63
CA GLY A 182 6.02 16.21 0.23
C GLY A 182 4.82 16.43 -0.66
N THR A 183 4.87 17.46 -1.48
CA THR A 183 4.09 17.59 -2.70
C THR A 183 4.88 16.88 -3.79
N GLY A 184 5.20 15.59 -3.62
CA GLY A 184 6.07 14.89 -4.55
C GLY A 184 5.51 14.94 -5.98
N GLU A 185 6.03 15.84 -6.81
CA GLU A 185 5.87 15.69 -8.26
C GLU A 185 6.57 14.38 -8.63
N GLY A 186 5.78 13.40 -9.03
CA GLY A 186 6.28 12.12 -9.51
C GLY A 186 5.98 10.91 -8.61
N GLU A 187 5.59 11.09 -7.36
CA GLU A 187 5.17 9.96 -6.53
C GLU A 187 3.68 9.63 -6.74
N ARG A 188 3.39 8.33 -6.84
CA ARG A 188 2.03 7.87 -7.16
C ARG A 188 1.70 6.56 -6.44
N ILE A 189 0.46 6.49 -5.97
CA ILE A 189 -0.17 5.24 -5.58
C ILE A 189 -1.16 4.86 -6.69
N ALA A 190 -0.92 3.74 -7.38
CA ALA A 190 -1.78 3.19 -8.41
C ALA A 190 -2.32 1.83 -7.98
N ILE A 191 -3.64 1.68 -7.91
CA ILE A 191 -4.30 0.40 -7.63
C ILE A 191 -5.12 0.05 -8.87
N ASN A 192 -4.58 -0.86 -9.68
CA ASN A 192 -5.15 -1.25 -10.97
C ASN A 192 -6.00 -2.51 -10.88
N GLY A 193 -5.82 -3.33 -9.83
CA GLY A 193 -6.53 -4.59 -9.64
C GLY A 193 -6.39 -5.11 -8.21
N GLY A 194 -6.84 -6.36 -8.02
CA GLY A 194 -6.76 -7.07 -6.75
C GLY A 194 -7.75 -6.60 -5.67
N VAL A 195 -7.64 -7.23 -4.52
CA VAL A 195 -8.42 -6.90 -3.31
C VAL A 195 -7.50 -6.23 -2.31
N VAL A 196 -7.77 -4.96 -2.01
CA VAL A 196 -6.91 -4.14 -1.15
C VAL A 196 -7.68 -3.69 0.09
N GLU A 197 -7.11 -3.97 1.26
CA GLU A 197 -7.56 -3.43 2.53
C GLU A 197 -6.44 -2.59 3.15
N ALA A 198 -6.68 -1.29 3.30
CA ALA A 198 -5.70 -0.36 3.84
C ALA A 198 -6.24 0.36 5.07
N ILE A 199 -5.54 0.23 6.20
CA ILE A 199 -5.93 0.81 7.48
C ILE A 199 -4.88 1.81 7.96
N GLY A 200 -5.27 3.06 8.12
CA GLY A 200 -4.43 4.09 8.72
C GLY A 200 -4.26 3.93 10.22
N GLY A 201 -3.10 4.25 10.73
CA GLY A 201 -2.90 4.45 12.17
C GLY A 201 -3.58 5.74 12.64
N SER A 202 -3.58 6.03 13.95
CA SER A 202 -4.23 7.24 14.49
C SER A 202 -3.79 8.49 13.75
N TYR A 203 -4.71 9.34 13.35
CA TYR A 203 -4.46 10.59 12.62
C TYR A 203 -4.02 10.41 11.15
N ALA A 204 -4.11 9.22 10.58
CA ALA A 204 -3.62 8.95 9.25
C ALA A 204 -4.70 8.39 8.32
N ALA A 205 -4.50 8.54 7.04
CA ALA A 205 -5.37 7.97 6.02
C ALA A 205 -5.18 6.45 5.89
N GLY A 206 -6.20 5.75 5.39
CA GLY A 206 -6.07 4.37 4.96
C GLY A 206 -5.09 4.29 3.78
N ILE A 207 -5.38 5.05 2.72
CA ILE A 207 -4.52 5.21 1.54
C ILE A 207 -4.19 6.68 1.38
N GLY A 208 -2.91 7.05 1.41
CA GLY A 208 -2.43 8.41 1.20
C GLY A 208 -1.52 8.95 2.30
N GLY A 209 -1.90 10.04 2.96
CA GLY A 209 -1.04 10.74 3.91
C GLY A 209 -1.04 10.17 5.33
N GLY A 210 0.11 10.16 5.99
CA GLY A 210 0.20 10.06 7.45
C GLY A 210 -0.25 11.36 8.13
N MET A 211 -0.12 11.47 9.46
CA MET A 211 -0.46 12.69 10.20
C MET A 211 0.30 13.89 9.63
N SER A 212 -0.40 14.98 9.33
CA SER A 212 0.06 16.17 8.63
C SER A 212 0.58 15.93 7.20
N GLY A 213 0.36 14.75 6.64
CA GLY A 213 0.73 14.39 5.27
C GLY A 213 -0.41 14.56 4.29
N VAL A 214 -0.09 15.02 3.07
CA VAL A 214 -1.03 15.05 1.93
C VAL A 214 -1.20 13.65 1.36
N GLY A 215 -2.33 13.39 0.70
CA GLY A 215 -2.58 12.12 0.02
C GLY A 215 -1.74 11.92 -1.24
N GLY A 216 -1.35 13.01 -1.89
CA GLY A 216 -0.60 12.97 -3.14
C GLY A 216 -1.44 12.53 -4.34
N CYS A 217 -0.80 11.90 -5.33
CA CYS A 217 -1.45 11.37 -6.51
C CYS A 217 -1.90 9.92 -6.26
N ILE A 218 -3.21 9.71 -6.19
CA ILE A 218 -3.82 8.38 -5.97
C ILE A 218 -4.73 8.05 -7.16
N GLU A 219 -4.44 6.95 -7.84
CA GLU A 219 -5.22 6.46 -8.98
C GLU A 219 -5.75 5.06 -8.66
N ILE A 220 -7.06 4.88 -8.75
CA ILE A 220 -7.71 3.60 -8.43
C ILE A 220 -8.59 3.18 -9.60
N ASN A 221 -8.29 1.99 -10.12
CA ASN A 221 -9.08 1.26 -11.10
C ASN A 221 -9.18 -0.22 -10.70
N GLY A 222 -9.02 -0.49 -9.40
CA GLY A 222 -8.91 -1.82 -8.84
C GLY A 222 -10.25 -2.56 -8.76
N GLU A 223 -10.20 -3.86 -8.43
CA GLU A 223 -11.38 -4.70 -8.29
C GLU A 223 -12.18 -4.35 -7.03
N SER A 224 -11.52 -4.37 -5.87
CA SER A 224 -12.14 -4.03 -4.57
C SER A 224 -11.13 -3.35 -3.66
N VAL A 225 -11.46 -2.15 -3.20
CA VAL A 225 -10.60 -1.37 -2.30
C VAL A 225 -11.39 -0.94 -1.07
N THR A 226 -10.91 -1.34 0.10
CA THR A 226 -11.39 -0.86 1.39
C THR A 226 -10.31 -0.02 2.06
N ALA A 227 -10.57 1.25 2.24
CA ALA A 227 -9.64 2.17 2.86
C ALA A 227 -10.27 2.82 4.10
N THR A 228 -9.64 2.65 5.25
CA THR A 228 -10.14 3.17 6.51
C THR A 228 -9.12 4.10 7.15
N GLY A 229 -9.50 5.37 7.29
CA GLY A 229 -8.76 6.34 8.06
C GLY A 229 -8.99 6.18 9.57
N SER A 230 -8.16 6.79 10.37
CA SER A 230 -8.28 6.72 11.83
C SER A 230 -8.07 8.06 12.50
N SER A 231 -8.86 8.36 13.52
CA SER A 231 -8.74 9.54 14.42
C SER A 231 -8.59 10.89 13.68
N GLY A 232 -9.31 11.11 12.60
CA GLY A 232 -9.25 12.32 11.79
C GLY A 232 -8.46 12.17 10.49
N GLY A 233 -7.98 10.99 10.13
CA GLY A 233 -7.47 10.70 8.79
C GLY A 233 -8.58 10.32 7.82
N ALA A 234 -8.45 10.66 6.54
CA ALA A 234 -9.39 10.26 5.50
C ALA A 234 -9.32 8.75 5.22
N GLY A 235 -10.37 8.16 4.64
CA GLY A 235 -10.26 6.81 4.09
C GLY A 235 -9.21 6.79 2.99
N ILE A 236 -9.42 7.62 1.95
CA ILE A 236 -8.49 7.83 0.84
C ILE A 236 -8.17 9.32 0.78
N GLY A 237 -6.90 9.70 0.90
CA GLY A 237 -6.47 11.09 0.80
C GLY A 237 -5.52 11.53 1.90
N SER A 238 -5.77 12.66 2.54
CA SER A 238 -4.83 13.21 3.51
C SER A 238 -5.04 12.72 4.95
N GLY A 239 -3.98 12.78 5.74
CA GLY A 239 -4.05 12.60 7.18
C GLY A 239 -4.58 13.86 7.90
N TYR A 240 -4.74 13.76 9.21
CA TYR A 240 -5.12 14.86 10.10
C TYR A 240 -4.18 16.05 9.97
N GLY A 241 -4.72 17.25 9.87
CA GLY A 241 -3.95 18.50 9.91
C GLY A 241 -3.12 18.78 8.65
N SER A 242 -3.42 18.14 7.55
CA SER A 242 -2.81 18.44 6.25
C SER A 242 -3.49 19.66 5.64
N THR A 243 -2.86 20.82 5.70
CA THR A 243 -3.41 22.09 5.18
C THR A 243 -3.11 22.33 3.70
N SER A 244 -2.44 21.40 3.03
CA SER A 244 -2.08 21.52 1.61
C SER A 244 -3.13 20.90 0.69
N ASP A 245 -3.45 21.56 -0.42
CA ASP A 245 -4.36 21.10 -1.47
C ASP A 245 -3.74 20.01 -2.37
N GLY A 246 -2.71 19.30 -1.89
CA GLY A 246 -1.90 18.36 -2.67
C GLY A 246 -2.57 17.01 -2.98
N ASN A 247 -3.86 16.83 -2.69
CA ASN A 247 -4.56 15.61 -3.06
C ASN A 247 -5.00 15.69 -4.53
N ARG A 248 -4.62 14.68 -5.31
CA ARG A 248 -5.16 14.42 -6.64
C ARG A 248 -5.62 12.98 -6.70
N ILE A 249 -6.92 12.78 -6.57
CA ILE A 249 -7.52 11.45 -6.45
C ILE A 249 -8.34 11.17 -7.71
N ILE A 250 -8.01 10.08 -8.42
CA ILE A 250 -8.73 9.63 -9.61
C ILE A 250 -9.21 8.20 -9.36
N ILE A 251 -10.51 7.99 -9.43
CA ILE A 251 -11.13 6.67 -9.30
C ILE A 251 -11.90 6.40 -10.59
N SER A 252 -11.45 5.41 -11.36
CA SER A 252 -11.99 5.13 -12.70
C SER A 252 -12.64 3.75 -12.82
N GLY A 253 -12.61 2.94 -11.76
CA GLY A 253 -13.23 1.62 -11.76
C GLY A 253 -13.25 0.98 -10.38
N GLY A 254 -13.83 -0.23 -10.31
CA GLY A 254 -13.85 -1.04 -9.11
C GLY A 254 -14.98 -0.73 -8.13
N LYS A 255 -14.90 -1.39 -6.96
CA LYS A 255 -15.80 -1.21 -5.84
C LYS A 255 -15.02 -0.65 -4.65
N ILE A 256 -15.31 0.57 -4.28
CA ILE A 256 -14.52 1.35 -3.35
C ILE A 256 -15.32 1.63 -2.07
N TYR A 257 -14.78 1.20 -0.93
CA TYR A 257 -15.26 1.54 0.40
C TYR A 257 -14.23 2.45 1.08
N ALA A 258 -14.54 3.71 1.18
CA ALA A 258 -13.65 4.70 1.78
C ALA A 258 -14.29 5.26 3.05
N ASN A 259 -13.72 4.92 4.19
CA ASN A 259 -14.25 5.28 5.49
C ASN A 259 -13.34 6.31 6.16
N GLY A 260 -13.84 7.51 6.33
CA GLY A 260 -13.25 8.51 7.19
C GLY A 260 -13.36 8.14 8.67
N SER A 261 -12.64 8.85 9.51
CA SER A 261 -12.62 8.58 10.94
C SER A 261 -13.91 8.97 11.64
N THR A 262 -14.31 8.15 12.60
CA THR A 262 -15.46 8.38 13.49
C THR A 262 -15.03 8.73 14.93
N SER A 263 -13.79 9.08 15.19
CA SER A 263 -13.27 9.29 16.54
C SER A 263 -13.44 10.71 17.06
N GLY A 264 -14.34 10.90 18.03
CA GLY A 264 -14.55 12.15 18.78
C GLY A 264 -15.00 13.31 17.89
N ASP A 265 -14.52 14.54 18.18
CA ASP A 265 -14.93 15.78 17.50
C ASP A 265 -14.20 16.01 16.15
N LYS A 266 -13.62 14.96 15.55
CA LYS A 266 -12.69 15.10 14.43
C LYS A 266 -13.17 14.29 13.23
N GLY A 267 -14.17 14.80 12.52
CA GLY A 267 -14.65 14.19 11.29
C GLY A 267 -13.63 14.38 10.15
N SER A 268 -13.37 13.34 9.39
CA SER A 268 -12.57 13.37 8.15
C SER A 268 -13.42 12.95 6.97
N ALA A 269 -13.01 13.27 5.76
CA ALA A 269 -13.70 12.78 4.58
C ALA A 269 -13.50 11.27 4.42
N GLY A 270 -14.46 10.60 3.78
CA GLY A 270 -14.26 9.26 3.25
C GLY A 270 -13.19 9.29 2.17
N ILE A 271 -13.35 10.20 1.18
CA ILE A 271 -12.39 10.47 0.11
C ILE A 271 -12.06 11.95 0.13
N GLY A 272 -10.79 12.31 0.32
CA GLY A 272 -10.31 13.69 0.29
C GLY A 272 -9.54 14.13 1.52
N GLY A 273 -10.05 15.11 2.27
CA GLY A 273 -9.37 15.73 3.40
C GLY A 273 -9.46 14.95 4.71
N GLY A 274 -8.37 14.80 5.44
CA GLY A 274 -8.41 14.53 6.88
C GLY A 274 -8.99 15.72 7.64
N HIS A 275 -9.25 15.58 8.95
CA HIS A 275 -9.67 16.70 9.79
C HIS A 275 -8.71 17.88 9.67
N LEU A 276 -9.23 19.09 9.49
CA LEU A 276 -8.50 20.31 9.13
C LEU A 276 -7.77 20.23 7.77
N GLY A 277 -8.08 19.26 6.93
CA GLY A 277 -7.40 19.03 5.67
C GLY A 277 -8.26 19.35 4.45
N ALA A 278 -7.60 19.84 3.39
CA ALA A 278 -8.23 20.06 2.09
C ALA A 278 -8.53 18.75 1.39
N GLY A 279 -9.65 18.70 0.65
CA GLY A 279 -10.00 17.56 -0.21
C GLY A 279 -9.18 17.47 -1.48
N GLY A 280 -8.74 18.62 -2.01
CA GLY A 280 -8.00 18.70 -3.26
C GLY A 280 -8.86 18.42 -4.50
N SER A 281 -8.27 17.86 -5.54
CA SER A 281 -8.96 17.51 -6.78
C SER A 281 -9.34 16.03 -6.79
N ILE A 282 -10.64 15.74 -6.92
CA ILE A 282 -11.19 14.38 -6.86
C ILE A 282 -12.02 14.13 -8.14
N THR A 283 -11.64 13.13 -8.91
CA THR A 283 -12.37 12.71 -10.11
C THR A 283 -12.82 11.26 -9.95
N ILE A 284 -14.11 11.01 -10.08
CA ILE A 284 -14.69 9.67 -9.98
C ILE A 284 -15.47 9.36 -11.25
N SER A 285 -15.16 8.24 -11.89
CA SER A 285 -15.85 7.77 -13.10
C SER A 285 -15.92 6.26 -13.14
N GLY A 286 -17.05 5.67 -13.52
CA GLY A 286 -17.15 4.23 -13.78
C GLY A 286 -16.99 3.28 -12.58
N ALA A 287 -16.85 3.79 -11.37
CA ALA A 287 -16.67 3.04 -10.13
C ALA A 287 -17.97 2.96 -9.31
N GLU A 288 -18.11 1.91 -8.50
CA GLU A 288 -19.08 1.86 -7.40
C GLU A 288 -18.39 2.37 -6.12
N VAL A 289 -18.80 3.54 -5.64
CA VAL A 289 -18.12 4.20 -4.51
C VAL A 289 -19.06 4.36 -3.32
N HIS A 290 -18.62 3.83 -2.17
CA HIS A 290 -19.22 4.01 -0.86
C HIS A 290 -18.25 4.81 0.02
N ALA A 291 -18.41 6.12 0.02
CA ALA A 291 -17.59 7.01 0.81
C ALA A 291 -18.37 7.51 2.04
N THR A 292 -17.84 7.25 3.23
CA THR A 292 -18.45 7.67 4.48
C THR A 292 -17.52 8.62 5.21
N GLY A 293 -17.98 9.84 5.47
CA GLY A 293 -17.28 10.79 6.30
C GLY A 293 -17.32 10.39 7.78
N GLY A 294 -16.31 10.81 8.54
CA GLY A 294 -16.28 10.60 9.97
C GLY A 294 -17.36 11.41 10.68
N GLU A 295 -18.00 10.82 11.69
CA GLU A 295 -18.88 11.52 12.59
C GLU A 295 -18.09 12.49 13.48
N GLY A 296 -18.68 13.60 13.85
CA GLY A 296 -18.08 14.62 14.70
C GLY A 296 -18.91 15.91 14.66
N ALA A 297 -18.47 16.92 15.33
CA ALA A 297 -19.08 18.24 15.28
C ALA A 297 -18.05 19.31 14.89
N PRO A 298 -17.91 19.69 13.62
CA PRO A 298 -18.66 19.25 12.44
C PRO A 298 -18.25 17.86 11.93
N ALA A 299 -19.15 17.17 11.22
CA ALA A 299 -18.85 15.91 10.52
C ALA A 299 -17.95 16.16 9.30
N GLY A 300 -17.19 15.17 8.87
CA GLY A 300 -16.46 15.19 7.61
C GLY A 300 -17.38 14.86 6.42
N ASP A 301 -16.99 15.27 5.24
CA ASP A 301 -17.70 14.94 4.01
C ASP A 301 -17.55 13.45 3.66
N GLY A 302 -18.53 12.89 2.95
CA GLY A 302 -18.31 11.59 2.31
C GLY A 302 -17.18 11.71 1.28
N ILE A 303 -17.27 12.74 0.43
CA ILE A 303 -16.25 13.08 -0.57
C ILE A 303 -16.04 14.59 -0.50
N GLY A 304 -14.81 15.04 -0.22
CA GLY A 304 -14.52 16.47 -0.13
C GLY A 304 -13.51 16.83 0.97
N ASN A 305 -13.77 17.93 1.66
CA ASN A 305 -12.92 18.41 2.73
C ASN A 305 -13.12 17.65 4.05
N GLY A 306 -12.11 17.64 4.87
CA GLY A 306 -12.25 17.25 6.27
C GLY A 306 -12.92 18.35 7.09
N SER A 307 -13.54 17.98 8.22
CA SER A 307 -14.18 18.93 9.11
C SER A 307 -13.18 19.95 9.66
N GLY A 308 -13.66 21.19 9.84
CA GLY A 308 -12.84 22.29 10.37
C GLY A 308 -11.81 22.87 9.39
N TYR A 309 -11.80 22.44 8.12
CA TYR A 309 -11.04 23.12 7.09
C TYR A 309 -11.76 24.41 6.66
N GLU A 310 -11.05 25.53 6.71
CA GLU A 310 -11.61 26.87 6.39
C GLU A 310 -11.17 27.39 5.03
N GLY A 311 -10.51 26.56 4.19
CA GLY A 311 -10.06 26.92 2.86
C GLY A 311 -11.13 26.71 1.78
N ALA A 312 -10.70 26.66 0.51
CA ALA A 312 -11.58 26.42 -0.63
C ALA A 312 -12.20 25.02 -0.59
N ASP A 313 -13.39 24.88 -1.16
CA ASP A 313 -14.03 23.57 -1.35
C ASP A 313 -13.18 22.67 -2.24
N ALA A 314 -13.28 21.36 -2.03
CA ALA A 314 -12.65 20.38 -2.89
C ALA A 314 -13.23 20.47 -4.31
N ASP A 315 -12.38 20.30 -5.32
CA ASP A 315 -12.80 20.20 -6.72
C ASP A 315 -13.24 18.75 -7.00
N VAL A 316 -14.54 18.49 -6.98
CA VAL A 316 -15.11 17.14 -7.09
C VAL A 316 -15.86 16.99 -8.40
N VAL A 317 -15.38 16.11 -9.27
CA VAL A 317 -16.03 15.73 -10.53
C VAL A 317 -16.47 14.27 -10.47
N ILE A 318 -17.78 14.04 -10.54
CA ILE A 318 -18.34 12.68 -10.59
C ILE A 318 -19.07 12.50 -11.92
N THR A 319 -18.64 11.50 -12.69
CA THR A 319 -19.27 11.17 -13.98
C THR A 319 -19.89 9.77 -13.85
N GLU A 320 -21.20 9.68 -14.00
CA GLU A 320 -21.91 8.40 -14.00
C GLU A 320 -21.44 7.51 -15.15
N LYS A 321 -21.41 6.19 -14.91
CA LYS A 321 -21.17 5.21 -15.95
C LYS A 321 -22.34 5.30 -16.95
N THR A 322 -22.08 5.86 -18.12
CA THR A 322 -23.08 5.85 -19.22
C THR A 322 -23.31 4.38 -19.60
N GLY A 323 -24.43 3.83 -19.14
CA GLY A 323 -24.83 2.47 -19.48
C GLY A 323 -25.04 2.37 -20.98
N SER A 324 -24.23 1.60 -21.66
CA SER A 324 -24.60 1.07 -22.97
C SER A 324 -25.82 0.15 -22.77
N ARG A 325 -26.99 0.59 -23.28
CA ARG A 325 -28.16 -0.25 -23.43
C ARG A 325 -27.94 -1.29 -24.53
#